data_19b01e071d4e92de18f0deeb8e63b6dc
#
_entry.id   19b01e071d4e92de18f0deeb8e63b6dc
#
_cell.length_a   1.000
_cell.length_b   1.000
_cell.length_c   1.000
_cell.angle_alpha   90.00
_cell.angle_beta   90.00
_cell.angle_gamma   90.00
#
_symmetry.space_group_name_H-M   'P 1'
#
loop_
_entity.id
_entity.type
_entity.pdbx_description
1 polymer ?
#
loop_
_entity_poly.entity_id
_entity_poly.type
_entity_poly.pdbx_seq_one_letter_code
_entity_poly.pdbx_strand_id
1 'polypeptide(L)'
;MAETEPDTPKGPWWKEITQPFVDLVRAPRALWGINLSYFLEGLVYFGMLGYLAMFFNESVGLNDRAAGINVGVLTFGITFSMFFFGGLADKWGVRVAIVGALALMLVGRAVISAGPALGLGPDGLGSPIHLMTLAGILLIVLGYGMYQPAAYAGVRKFSTPKTASMGFAMLYALMNLGGWLPTFAFLLRDEKYLGLGIPGVYWIYTAITGVGLLATFLVLTRRVERDAIAKAKAAQEAAAALAPKPETDAAAPVPTVVAPVGWPARAWHWLRNHPLADAKFSFFVFCLIPVQTLFAHNWLTLP
;
A
#
# COMPACT_ATOMS: atom_id res chain seq x y z
N MET A 1 -48.72 5.07 -17.97
CA MET A 1 -47.85 5.55 -19.05
C MET A 1 -46.46 5.65 -18.46
N ALA A 2 -45.58 4.71 -18.77
CA ALA A 2 -44.20 4.76 -18.31
C ALA A 2 -43.46 5.76 -19.21
N GLU A 3 -42.99 6.85 -18.64
CA GLU A 3 -42.10 7.79 -19.32
C GLU A 3 -40.75 7.05 -19.56
N THR A 4 -40.48 6.77 -20.81
CA THR A 4 -39.18 6.28 -21.28
C THR A 4 -38.17 7.42 -21.09
N GLU A 5 -37.19 7.19 -20.21
CA GLU A 5 -35.99 8.04 -20.13
C GLU A 5 -35.41 8.26 -21.54
N PRO A 6 -35.02 9.49 -21.88
CA PRO A 6 -34.41 9.77 -23.18
C PRO A 6 -33.10 8.99 -23.28
N ASP A 7 -33.05 8.10 -24.25
CA ASP A 7 -31.87 7.29 -24.62
C ASP A 7 -30.76 8.24 -25.06
N THR A 8 -29.89 8.64 -24.13
CA THR A 8 -28.68 9.37 -24.49
C THR A 8 -27.85 8.47 -25.40
N PRO A 9 -27.44 8.91 -26.60
CA PRO A 9 -26.72 8.07 -27.52
C PRO A 9 -25.45 7.54 -26.86
N LYS A 10 -25.49 6.26 -26.47
CA LYS A 10 -24.30 5.55 -25.96
C LYS A 10 -23.27 5.61 -27.07
N GLY A 11 -22.16 6.29 -26.80
CA GLY A 11 -21.02 6.30 -27.71
C GLY A 11 -20.56 4.88 -28.03
N PRO A 12 -19.75 4.67 -29.07
CA PRO A 12 -19.32 3.32 -29.43
C PRO A 12 -18.71 2.61 -28.24
N TRP A 13 -19.08 1.34 -28.00
CA TRP A 13 -18.73 0.53 -26.84
C TRP A 13 -17.22 0.54 -26.49
N TRP A 14 -16.36 0.67 -27.50
CA TRP A 14 -14.92 0.74 -27.29
C TRP A 14 -14.48 2.04 -26.58
N LYS A 15 -15.27 3.13 -26.67
CA LYS A 15 -15.00 4.35 -25.88
C LYS A 15 -15.21 4.14 -24.39
N GLU A 16 -16.16 3.32 -23.99
CA GLU A 16 -16.36 2.99 -22.57
C GLU A 16 -15.14 2.28 -21.99
N ILE A 17 -14.44 1.48 -22.79
CA ILE A 17 -13.22 0.79 -22.40
C ILE A 17 -11.99 1.69 -22.46
N THR A 18 -11.87 2.51 -23.53
CA THR A 18 -10.64 3.29 -23.77
C THR A 18 -10.62 4.63 -23.03
N GLN A 19 -11.79 5.23 -22.77
CA GLN A 19 -11.89 6.54 -22.13
C GLN A 19 -11.24 6.58 -20.73
N PRO A 20 -11.42 5.58 -19.85
CA PRO A 20 -10.76 5.55 -18.55
C PRO A 20 -9.22 5.59 -18.65
N PHE A 21 -8.64 4.94 -19.68
CA PHE A 21 -7.19 4.97 -19.90
C PHE A 21 -6.72 6.35 -20.38
N VAL A 22 -7.49 6.98 -21.27
CA VAL A 22 -7.20 8.34 -21.74
C VAL A 22 -7.28 9.34 -20.59
N ASP A 23 -8.30 9.22 -19.74
CA ASP A 23 -8.47 10.08 -18.58
C ASP A 23 -7.37 9.87 -17.55
N LEU A 24 -6.87 8.62 -17.41
CA LEU A 24 -5.74 8.30 -16.55
C LEU A 24 -4.43 8.92 -17.05
N VAL A 25 -4.15 8.87 -18.36
CA VAL A 25 -2.96 9.52 -18.95
C VAL A 25 -2.96 11.03 -18.68
N ARG A 26 -4.15 11.64 -18.65
CA ARG A 26 -4.35 13.07 -18.33
C ARG A 26 -4.44 13.35 -16.83
N ALA A 27 -4.32 12.33 -15.99
CA ALA A 27 -4.41 12.46 -14.55
C ALA A 27 -3.31 13.39 -13.98
N PRO A 28 -3.54 13.99 -12.80
CA PRO A 28 -2.55 14.86 -12.16
C PRO A 28 -1.21 14.14 -11.93
N ARG A 29 -0.10 14.87 -12.06
CA ARG A 29 1.26 14.35 -11.78
C ARG A 29 1.38 13.69 -10.42
N ALA A 30 0.62 14.17 -9.42
CA ALA A 30 0.57 13.57 -8.09
C ALA A 30 0.13 12.11 -8.11
N LEU A 31 -0.88 11.77 -8.93
CA LEU A 31 -1.36 10.39 -9.06
C LEU A 31 -0.29 9.49 -9.70
N TRP A 32 0.41 9.98 -10.71
CA TRP A 32 1.52 9.27 -11.34
C TRP A 32 2.69 9.07 -10.37
N GLY A 33 3.00 10.07 -9.53
CA GLY A 33 4.04 9.96 -8.51
C GLY A 33 3.75 8.84 -7.50
N ILE A 34 2.49 8.71 -7.04
CA ILE A 34 2.08 7.62 -6.16
C ILE A 34 2.18 6.27 -6.87
N ASN A 35 1.66 6.18 -8.09
CA ASN A 35 1.65 4.93 -8.84
C ASN A 35 3.06 4.43 -9.17
N LEU A 36 3.98 5.32 -9.54
CA LEU A 36 5.40 4.96 -9.75
C LEU A 36 6.04 4.47 -8.47
N SER A 37 5.83 5.18 -7.36
CA SER A 37 6.31 4.77 -6.04
C SER A 37 5.78 3.38 -5.69
N TYR A 38 4.50 3.13 -5.93
CA TYR A 38 3.83 1.88 -5.58
C TYR A 38 4.32 0.71 -6.43
N PHE A 39 4.62 0.95 -7.71
CA PHE A 39 5.22 -0.04 -8.60
C PHE A 39 6.62 -0.45 -8.13
N LEU A 40 7.49 0.54 -7.89
CA LEU A 40 8.86 0.27 -7.43
C LEU A 40 8.86 -0.43 -6.06
N GLU A 41 7.96 -0.01 -5.18
CA GLU A 41 7.82 -0.62 -3.87
C GLU A 41 7.26 -2.05 -3.96
N GLY A 42 6.32 -2.32 -4.87
CA GLY A 42 5.84 -3.67 -5.15
C GLY A 42 6.97 -4.61 -5.58
N LEU A 43 7.83 -4.15 -6.51
CA LEU A 43 9.01 -4.89 -6.95
C LEU A 43 9.94 -5.22 -5.78
N VAL A 44 10.24 -4.23 -4.95
CA VAL A 44 11.17 -4.44 -3.82
C VAL A 44 10.54 -5.32 -2.74
N TYR A 45 9.28 -5.08 -2.38
CA TYR A 45 8.58 -5.84 -1.35
C TYR A 45 8.52 -7.33 -1.66
N PHE A 46 7.97 -7.66 -2.82
CA PHE A 46 7.84 -9.07 -3.20
C PHE A 46 9.19 -9.72 -3.46
N GLY A 47 10.15 -8.95 -3.98
CA GLY A 47 11.52 -9.44 -4.17
C GLY A 47 12.22 -9.78 -2.86
N MET A 48 12.16 -8.90 -1.87
CA MET A 48 12.73 -9.17 -0.55
C MET A 48 11.98 -10.28 0.16
N LEU A 49 10.64 -10.27 0.12
CA LEU A 49 9.82 -11.29 0.77
C LEU A 49 10.11 -12.69 0.20
N GLY A 50 10.27 -12.80 -1.13
CA GLY A 50 10.56 -14.07 -1.79
C GLY A 50 11.90 -14.70 -1.37
N TYR A 51 12.89 -13.87 -1.01
CA TYR A 51 14.20 -14.35 -0.55
C TYR A 51 14.41 -14.26 0.98
N LEU A 52 13.42 -13.76 1.74
CA LEU A 52 13.62 -13.48 3.16
C LEU A 52 13.87 -14.76 3.98
N ALA A 53 13.14 -15.84 3.71
CA ALA A 53 13.37 -17.12 4.38
C ALA A 53 14.77 -17.65 4.09
N MET A 54 15.21 -17.58 2.82
CA MET A 54 16.56 -18.01 2.41
C MET A 54 17.63 -17.11 3.03
N PHE A 55 17.40 -15.80 3.16
CA PHE A 55 18.30 -14.89 3.85
C PHE A 55 18.46 -15.28 5.33
N PHE A 56 17.35 -15.63 6.00
CA PHE A 56 17.40 -16.11 7.38
C PHE A 56 18.15 -17.45 7.50
N ASN A 57 18.01 -18.34 6.52
CA ASN A 57 18.72 -19.62 6.54
C ASN A 57 20.21 -19.43 6.24
N GLU A 58 20.56 -18.78 5.13
CA GLU A 58 21.93 -18.71 4.62
C GLU A 58 22.78 -17.65 5.35
N SER A 59 22.22 -16.45 5.59
CA SER A 59 22.98 -15.34 6.15
C SER A 59 22.89 -15.27 7.68
N VAL A 60 21.76 -15.69 8.28
CA VAL A 60 21.56 -15.63 9.73
C VAL A 60 21.80 -16.98 10.40
N GLY A 61 21.67 -18.12 9.66
CA GLY A 61 21.87 -19.47 10.18
C GLY A 61 20.66 -20.01 10.93
N LEU A 62 19.45 -19.59 10.57
CA LEU A 62 18.23 -20.14 11.17
C LEU A 62 17.77 -21.39 10.43
N ASN A 63 17.10 -22.31 11.11
CA ASN A 63 16.38 -23.40 10.46
C ASN A 63 15.07 -22.89 9.80
N ASP A 64 14.49 -23.70 8.92
CA ASP A 64 13.30 -23.34 8.13
C ASP A 64 12.12 -22.88 8.98
N ARG A 65 11.88 -23.54 10.12
CA ARG A 65 10.80 -23.17 11.03
C ARG A 65 11.02 -21.78 11.63
N ALA A 66 12.23 -21.49 12.10
CA ALA A 66 12.55 -20.18 12.67
C ALA A 66 12.55 -19.10 11.58
N ALA A 67 13.09 -19.39 10.38
CA ALA A 67 13.04 -18.50 9.23
C ALA A 67 11.58 -18.16 8.86
N GLY A 68 10.70 -19.15 8.73
CA GLY A 68 9.27 -18.95 8.46
C GLY A 68 8.56 -18.10 9.51
N ILE A 69 8.86 -18.30 10.81
CA ILE A 69 8.31 -17.46 11.88
C ILE A 69 8.75 -16.00 11.70
N ASN A 70 10.01 -15.75 11.38
CA ASN A 70 10.52 -14.38 11.17
C ASN A 70 9.93 -13.72 9.94
N VAL A 71 9.67 -14.46 8.85
CA VAL A 71 8.87 -13.97 7.71
C VAL A 71 7.45 -13.61 8.15
N GLY A 72 6.84 -14.44 9.01
CA GLY A 72 5.56 -14.17 9.63
C GLY A 72 5.55 -12.87 10.47
N VAL A 73 6.63 -12.59 11.19
CA VAL A 73 6.81 -11.33 11.96
C VAL A 73 6.73 -10.12 11.03
N LEU A 74 7.37 -10.15 9.86
CA LEU A 74 7.28 -9.08 8.88
C LEU A 74 5.83 -8.87 8.40
N THR A 75 5.20 -9.93 7.90
CA THR A 75 3.87 -9.85 7.26
C THR A 75 2.76 -9.48 8.25
N PHE A 76 2.75 -10.13 9.42
CA PHE A 76 1.83 -9.78 10.50
C PHE A 76 2.09 -8.38 11.05
N GLY A 77 3.36 -8.04 11.25
CA GLY A 77 3.80 -6.73 11.74
C GLY A 77 3.32 -5.59 10.83
N ILE A 78 3.41 -5.75 9.51
CA ILE A 78 2.90 -4.78 8.54
C ILE A 78 1.39 -4.55 8.73
N THR A 79 0.61 -5.63 8.80
CA THR A 79 -0.85 -5.54 8.98
C THR A 79 -1.20 -4.83 10.29
N PHE A 80 -0.51 -5.20 11.37
CA PHE A 80 -0.71 -4.59 12.67
C PHE A 80 -0.31 -3.11 12.69
N SER A 81 0.83 -2.78 12.07
CA SER A 81 1.33 -1.41 11.96
C SER A 81 0.36 -0.49 11.18
N MET A 82 -0.26 -0.99 10.11
CA MET A 82 -1.26 -0.22 9.35
C MET A 82 -2.47 0.20 10.20
N PHE A 83 -2.86 -0.61 11.17
CA PHE A 83 -3.95 -0.27 12.08
C PHE A 83 -3.66 0.98 12.92
N PHE A 84 -2.42 1.14 13.38
CA PHE A 84 -2.02 2.28 14.21
C PHE A 84 -1.65 3.52 13.39
N PHE A 85 -0.96 3.34 12.27
CA PHE A 85 -0.40 4.43 11.48
C PHE A 85 -1.23 4.84 10.28
N GLY A 86 -2.36 4.14 10.02
CA GLY A 86 -3.23 4.41 8.87
C GLY A 86 -3.76 5.84 8.76
N GLY A 87 -3.94 6.54 9.89
CA GLY A 87 -4.41 7.92 9.92
C GLY A 87 -3.33 9.00 9.75
N LEU A 88 -2.05 8.63 9.62
CA LEU A 88 -0.96 9.63 9.56
C LEU A 88 -1.01 10.49 8.29
N ALA A 89 -1.44 9.92 7.17
CA ALA A 89 -1.61 10.66 5.92
C ALA A 89 -2.66 11.77 6.00
N ASP A 90 -3.63 11.65 6.91
CA ASP A 90 -4.64 12.69 7.13
C ASP A 90 -4.09 13.82 8.01
N LYS A 91 -3.19 13.51 8.94
CA LYS A 91 -2.56 14.50 9.84
C LYS A 91 -1.40 15.23 9.19
N TRP A 92 -0.49 14.51 8.52
CA TRP A 92 0.77 15.06 7.99
C TRP A 92 0.74 15.39 6.50
N GLY A 93 -0.32 14.95 5.80
CA GLY A 93 -0.42 15.00 4.34
C GLY A 93 0.18 13.76 3.67
N VAL A 94 -0.30 13.49 2.47
CA VAL A 94 0.05 12.28 1.71
C VAL A 94 1.54 12.23 1.39
N ARG A 95 2.10 13.35 0.93
CA ARG A 95 3.52 13.45 0.57
C ARG A 95 4.43 13.13 1.75
N VAL A 96 4.19 13.75 2.89
CA VAL A 96 5.05 13.58 4.08
C VAL A 96 4.98 12.13 4.57
N ALA A 97 3.79 11.54 4.59
CA ALA A 97 3.59 10.16 4.99
C ALA A 97 4.31 9.18 4.06
N ILE A 98 4.19 9.34 2.72
CA ILE A 98 4.83 8.45 1.75
C ILE A 98 6.35 8.60 1.78
N VAL A 99 6.87 9.83 1.75
CA VAL A 99 8.32 10.09 1.75
C VAL A 99 8.95 9.61 3.06
N GLY A 100 8.32 9.90 4.20
CA GLY A 100 8.79 9.43 5.50
C GLY A 100 8.78 7.90 5.62
N ALA A 101 7.74 7.26 5.09
CA ALA A 101 7.63 5.80 5.04
C ALA A 101 8.74 5.18 4.18
N LEU A 102 8.95 5.69 2.97
CA LEU A 102 10.03 5.22 2.09
C LEU A 102 11.41 5.42 2.70
N ALA A 103 11.63 6.52 3.43
CA ALA A 103 12.88 6.75 4.15
C ALA A 103 13.11 5.72 5.26
N LEU A 104 12.07 5.41 6.07
CA LEU A 104 12.13 4.34 7.08
C LEU A 104 12.43 2.98 6.44
N MET A 105 11.73 2.65 5.36
CA MET A 105 11.95 1.38 4.65
C MET A 105 13.33 1.31 4.02
N LEU A 106 13.85 2.41 3.47
CA LEU A 106 15.22 2.48 2.95
C LEU A 106 16.24 2.18 4.05
N VAL A 107 16.12 2.83 5.20
CA VAL A 107 17.02 2.58 6.34
C VAL A 107 16.88 1.13 6.82
N GLY A 108 15.67 0.61 6.96
CA GLY A 108 15.43 -0.77 7.38
C GLY A 108 16.08 -1.78 6.43
N ARG A 109 15.94 -1.57 5.12
CA ARG A 109 16.57 -2.42 4.09
C ARG A 109 18.09 -2.30 4.10
N ALA A 110 18.62 -1.11 4.24
CA ALA A 110 20.06 -0.88 4.36
C ALA A 110 20.64 -1.61 5.60
N VAL A 111 19.93 -1.56 6.73
CA VAL A 111 20.32 -2.28 7.95
C VAL A 111 20.36 -3.80 7.71
N ILE A 112 19.35 -4.38 7.07
CA ILE A 112 19.34 -5.82 6.75
C ILE A 112 20.50 -6.17 5.81
N SER A 113 20.66 -5.39 4.74
CA SER A 113 21.70 -5.65 3.71
C SER A 113 23.12 -5.48 4.27
N ALA A 114 23.31 -4.62 5.27
CA ALA A 114 24.61 -4.35 5.87
C ALA A 114 25.10 -5.50 6.76
N GLY A 115 24.23 -6.34 7.33
CA GLY A 115 24.63 -7.43 8.22
C GLY A 115 25.72 -8.33 7.61
N PRO A 116 25.47 -8.99 6.46
CA PRO A 116 26.48 -9.79 5.78
C PRO A 116 27.70 -8.96 5.30
N ALA A 117 27.49 -7.72 4.88
CA ALA A 117 28.58 -6.85 4.41
C ALA A 117 29.56 -6.45 5.53
N LEU A 118 29.09 -6.42 6.79
CA LEU A 118 29.92 -6.20 7.97
C LEU A 118 30.65 -7.48 8.45
N GLY A 119 30.52 -8.59 7.73
CA GLY A 119 31.14 -9.85 8.08
C GLY A 119 30.50 -10.54 9.29
N LEU A 120 29.24 -10.21 9.63
CA LEU A 120 28.52 -10.92 10.67
C LEU A 120 28.16 -12.32 10.17
N GLY A 121 28.60 -13.34 10.93
CA GLY A 121 28.40 -14.74 10.56
C GLY A 121 27.00 -15.27 10.84
N PRO A 122 26.65 -16.45 10.28
CA PRO A 122 25.38 -17.13 10.47
C PRO A 122 25.31 -17.86 11.83
N ASP A 123 25.38 -17.09 12.92
CA ASP A 123 25.48 -17.63 14.28
C ASP A 123 24.12 -18.02 14.90
N GLY A 124 23.03 -17.93 14.11
CA GLY A 124 21.70 -18.40 14.50
C GLY A 124 20.87 -17.40 15.30
N LEU A 125 19.93 -17.94 16.05
CA LEU A 125 18.95 -17.16 16.81
C LEU A 125 19.62 -16.31 17.91
N GLY A 126 19.28 -15.02 17.95
CA GLY A 126 19.84 -14.08 18.93
C GLY A 126 21.23 -13.53 18.56
N SER A 127 21.82 -13.97 17.46
CA SER A 127 23.09 -13.44 16.95
C SER A 127 23.00 -11.96 16.57
N PRO A 128 24.15 -11.25 16.48
CA PRO A 128 24.17 -9.85 16.06
C PRO A 128 23.48 -9.62 14.71
N ILE A 129 23.69 -10.52 13.73
CA ILE A 129 23.05 -10.42 12.43
C ILE A 129 21.52 -10.65 12.52
N HIS A 130 21.08 -11.58 13.38
CA HIS A 130 19.65 -11.81 13.61
C HIS A 130 18.98 -10.57 14.20
N LEU A 131 19.55 -9.99 15.27
CA LEU A 131 19.01 -8.78 15.90
C LEU A 131 19.02 -7.59 14.94
N MET A 132 20.08 -7.44 14.16
CA MET A 132 20.18 -6.40 13.13
C MET A 132 19.12 -6.57 12.04
N THR A 133 18.85 -7.80 11.61
CA THR A 133 17.81 -8.11 10.64
C THR A 133 16.42 -7.79 11.21
N LEU A 134 16.16 -8.16 12.47
CA LEU A 134 14.89 -7.81 13.15
C LEU A 134 14.71 -6.30 13.32
N ALA A 135 15.77 -5.57 13.64
CA ALA A 135 15.72 -4.11 13.71
C ALA A 135 15.37 -3.49 12.34
N GLY A 136 15.99 -4.00 11.27
CA GLY A 136 15.64 -3.60 9.91
C GLY A 136 14.20 -3.94 9.54
N ILE A 137 13.72 -5.13 9.89
CA ILE A 137 12.32 -5.55 9.70
C ILE A 137 11.38 -4.61 10.44
N LEU A 138 11.68 -4.23 11.69
CA LEU A 138 10.87 -3.30 12.46
C LEU A 138 10.71 -1.95 11.74
N LEU A 139 11.80 -1.40 11.21
CA LEU A 139 11.75 -0.16 10.44
C LEU A 139 10.91 -0.29 9.17
N ILE A 140 11.01 -1.43 8.47
CA ILE A 140 10.19 -1.73 7.30
C ILE A 140 8.72 -1.83 7.68
N VAL A 141 8.39 -2.53 8.75
CA VAL A 141 7.03 -2.68 9.30
C VAL A 141 6.41 -1.31 9.62
N LEU A 142 7.14 -0.44 10.32
CA LEU A 142 6.69 0.92 10.62
C LEU A 142 6.50 1.75 9.34
N GLY A 143 7.42 1.63 8.40
CA GLY A 143 7.33 2.27 7.10
C GLY A 143 6.07 1.84 6.33
N TYR A 144 5.81 0.55 6.21
CA TYR A 144 4.61 0.03 5.53
C TYR A 144 3.32 0.42 6.23
N GLY A 145 3.32 0.49 7.56
CA GLY A 145 2.17 0.95 8.33
C GLY A 145 1.70 2.35 7.95
N MET A 146 2.63 3.20 7.52
CA MET A 146 2.33 4.55 7.00
C MET A 146 2.12 4.55 5.48
N TYR A 147 2.92 3.79 4.73
CA TYR A 147 3.01 3.84 3.28
C TYR A 147 1.71 3.43 2.59
N GLN A 148 1.22 2.24 2.90
CA GLN A 148 0.04 1.67 2.24
C GLN A 148 -1.21 2.55 2.41
N PRO A 149 -1.62 2.92 3.64
CA PRO A 149 -2.76 3.80 3.84
C PRO A 149 -2.57 5.17 3.19
N ALA A 150 -1.34 5.71 3.20
CA ALA A 150 -1.05 6.99 2.57
C ALA A 150 -1.18 6.92 1.03
N ALA A 151 -0.77 5.83 0.40
CA ALA A 151 -0.94 5.63 -1.04
C ALA A 151 -2.43 5.59 -1.43
N TYR A 152 -3.24 4.81 -0.71
CA TYR A 152 -4.69 4.76 -0.93
C TYR A 152 -5.38 6.11 -0.67
N ALA A 153 -5.00 6.80 0.41
CA ALA A 153 -5.49 8.15 0.71
C ALA A 153 -5.10 9.15 -0.39
N GLY A 154 -3.89 9.01 -0.93
CA GLY A 154 -3.40 9.84 -2.03
C GLY A 154 -4.18 9.62 -3.31
N VAL A 155 -4.43 8.37 -3.72
CA VAL A 155 -5.28 8.07 -4.87
C VAL A 155 -6.66 8.72 -4.68
N ARG A 156 -7.28 8.56 -3.52
CA ARG A 156 -8.57 9.17 -3.21
C ARG A 156 -8.55 10.70 -3.30
N LYS A 157 -7.50 11.35 -2.74
CA LYS A 157 -7.39 12.82 -2.67
C LYS A 157 -7.01 13.46 -4.00
N PHE A 158 -6.30 12.74 -4.88
CA PHE A 158 -5.79 13.29 -6.15
C PHE A 158 -6.62 12.89 -7.35
N SER A 159 -7.58 11.97 -7.18
CA SER A 159 -8.49 11.54 -8.24
C SER A 159 -9.75 12.39 -8.28
N THR A 160 -10.25 12.59 -9.49
CA THR A 160 -11.61 13.12 -9.73
C THR A 160 -12.63 11.97 -9.67
N PRO A 161 -13.94 12.23 -9.56
CA PRO A 161 -14.96 11.19 -9.63
C PRO A 161 -14.84 10.27 -10.85
N LYS A 162 -14.38 10.82 -11.99
CA LYS A 162 -14.17 10.06 -13.25
C LYS A 162 -12.93 9.16 -13.22
N THR A 163 -11.89 9.53 -12.47
CA THR A 163 -10.59 8.82 -12.47
C THR A 163 -10.32 7.99 -11.23
N ALA A 164 -11.17 8.09 -10.20
CA ALA A 164 -10.93 7.42 -8.91
C ALA A 164 -10.89 5.89 -9.04
N SER A 165 -11.88 5.29 -9.70
CA SER A 165 -11.94 3.84 -9.90
C SER A 165 -10.71 3.32 -10.66
N MET A 166 -10.33 4.00 -11.75
CA MET A 166 -9.15 3.66 -12.55
C MET A 166 -7.85 3.88 -11.75
N GLY A 167 -7.79 4.93 -10.93
CA GLY A 167 -6.64 5.19 -10.05
C GLY A 167 -6.36 4.06 -9.08
N PHE A 168 -7.39 3.49 -8.44
CA PHE A 168 -7.26 2.32 -7.58
C PHE A 168 -6.93 1.05 -8.36
N ALA A 169 -7.57 0.82 -9.50
CA ALA A 169 -7.27 -0.32 -10.36
C ALA A 169 -5.80 -0.30 -10.83
N MET A 170 -5.28 0.86 -11.20
CA MET A 170 -3.88 1.03 -11.60
C MET A 170 -2.92 0.78 -10.43
N LEU A 171 -3.23 1.28 -9.23
CA LEU A 171 -2.43 1.03 -8.04
C LEU A 171 -2.28 -0.48 -7.81
N TYR A 172 -3.38 -1.21 -7.88
CA TYR A 172 -3.39 -2.67 -7.73
C TYR A 172 -2.64 -3.38 -8.87
N ALA A 173 -2.88 -3.00 -10.12
CA ALA A 173 -2.22 -3.59 -11.28
C ALA A 173 -0.69 -3.39 -11.24
N LEU A 174 -0.23 -2.19 -10.89
CA LEU A 174 1.19 -1.87 -10.80
C LEU A 174 1.88 -2.60 -9.64
N MET A 175 1.19 -2.79 -8.50
CA MET A 175 1.71 -3.61 -7.41
C MET A 175 1.92 -5.07 -7.85
N ASN A 176 0.95 -5.65 -8.57
CA ASN A 176 1.09 -7.02 -9.10
C ASN A 176 2.17 -7.12 -10.18
N LEU A 177 2.28 -6.14 -11.07
CA LEU A 177 3.36 -6.08 -12.05
C LEU A 177 4.72 -5.97 -11.37
N GLY A 178 4.84 -5.11 -10.36
CA GLY A 178 6.02 -5.03 -9.51
C GLY A 178 6.34 -6.37 -8.84
N GLY A 179 5.31 -7.07 -8.34
CA GLY A 179 5.45 -8.38 -7.71
C GLY A 179 5.86 -9.51 -8.66
N TRP A 180 5.57 -9.38 -9.94
CA TRP A 180 5.99 -10.36 -10.95
C TRP A 180 7.47 -10.23 -11.33
N LEU A 181 8.01 -9.01 -11.39
CA LEU A 181 9.39 -8.76 -11.80
C LEU A 181 10.47 -9.49 -10.97
N PRO A 182 10.33 -9.65 -9.64
CA PRO A 182 11.30 -10.42 -8.86
C PRO A 182 11.48 -11.87 -9.27
N THR A 183 10.56 -12.45 -10.05
CA THR A 183 10.73 -13.76 -10.65
C THR A 183 12.04 -13.85 -11.45
N PHE A 184 12.52 -12.73 -11.98
CA PHE A 184 13.80 -12.65 -12.71
C PHE A 184 15.01 -12.35 -11.81
N ALA A 185 14.85 -12.27 -10.50
CA ALA A 185 15.94 -11.95 -9.58
C ALA A 185 17.01 -13.06 -9.51
N PHE A 186 16.69 -14.28 -10.01
CA PHE A 186 17.71 -15.32 -10.21
C PHE A 186 18.84 -14.86 -11.13
N LEU A 187 18.58 -13.97 -12.10
CA LEU A 187 19.62 -13.37 -12.95
C LEU A 187 20.62 -12.52 -12.16
N LEU A 188 20.22 -12.00 -11.02
CA LEU A 188 21.09 -11.24 -10.13
C LEU A 188 21.81 -12.16 -9.14
N ARG A 189 21.11 -13.18 -8.62
CA ARG A 189 21.56 -14.05 -7.54
C ARG A 189 22.57 -15.10 -8.00
N ASP A 190 22.25 -15.82 -9.09
CA ASP A 190 22.91 -17.06 -9.44
C ASP A 190 24.29 -16.80 -10.08
N GLU A 191 25.31 -17.62 -9.71
CA GLU A 191 26.68 -17.52 -10.20
C GLU A 191 26.77 -17.65 -11.72
N LYS A 192 25.82 -18.36 -12.34
CA LYS A 192 25.74 -18.51 -13.80
C LYS A 192 25.54 -17.17 -14.52
N TYR A 193 24.98 -16.17 -13.83
CA TYR A 193 24.69 -14.84 -14.37
C TYR A 193 25.56 -13.80 -13.66
N LEU A 194 24.95 -12.99 -12.76
CA LEU A 194 25.67 -11.92 -12.04
C LEU A 194 26.34 -12.39 -10.74
N GLY A 195 25.92 -13.51 -10.16
CA GLY A 195 26.56 -14.12 -9.00
C GLY A 195 26.58 -13.30 -7.72
N LEU A 196 25.61 -12.38 -7.55
CA LEU A 196 25.60 -11.46 -6.41
C LEU A 196 25.16 -12.12 -5.09
N GLY A 197 24.61 -13.35 -5.17
CA GLY A 197 24.02 -14.02 -4.03
C GLY A 197 22.80 -13.26 -3.46
N ILE A 198 22.23 -13.78 -2.37
CA ILE A 198 21.08 -13.13 -1.70
C ILE A 198 21.47 -11.77 -1.11
N PRO A 199 22.62 -11.60 -0.43
CA PRO A 199 23.01 -10.30 0.11
C PRO A 199 23.16 -9.22 -0.96
N GLY A 200 23.70 -9.54 -2.12
CA GLY A 200 23.82 -8.59 -3.24
C GLY A 200 22.47 -8.20 -3.84
N VAL A 201 21.53 -9.12 -3.95
CA VAL A 201 20.16 -8.86 -4.37
C VAL A 201 19.47 -7.89 -3.40
N TYR A 202 19.69 -8.06 -2.09
CA TYR A 202 19.15 -7.15 -1.06
C TYR A 202 19.69 -5.73 -1.20
N TRP A 203 20.98 -5.57 -1.54
CA TRP A 203 21.54 -4.24 -1.84
C TRP A 203 20.92 -3.60 -3.09
N ILE A 204 20.63 -4.39 -4.14
CA ILE A 204 19.92 -3.89 -5.33
C ILE A 204 18.52 -3.40 -4.94
N TYR A 205 17.75 -4.17 -4.16
CA TYR A 205 16.44 -3.74 -3.69
C TYR A 205 16.51 -2.50 -2.79
N THR A 206 17.55 -2.40 -1.97
CA THR A 206 17.83 -1.19 -1.18
C THR A 206 18.06 0.03 -2.09
N ALA A 207 18.87 -0.14 -3.14
CA ALA A 207 19.13 0.93 -4.12
C ALA A 207 17.85 1.33 -4.88
N ILE A 208 17.02 0.36 -5.29
CA ILE A 208 15.72 0.62 -5.95
C ILE A 208 14.79 1.41 -5.00
N THR A 209 14.79 1.10 -3.70
CA THR A 209 14.03 1.89 -2.71
C THR A 209 14.54 3.33 -2.64
N GLY A 210 15.87 3.52 -2.67
CA GLY A 210 16.48 4.85 -2.73
C GLY A 210 16.05 5.64 -3.97
N VAL A 211 16.04 4.99 -5.14
CA VAL A 211 15.53 5.57 -6.39
C VAL A 211 14.04 5.91 -6.25
N GLY A 212 13.24 5.01 -5.69
CA GLY A 212 11.81 5.23 -5.44
C GLY A 212 11.54 6.41 -4.50
N LEU A 213 12.33 6.53 -3.42
CA LEU A 213 12.28 7.66 -2.50
C LEU A 213 12.62 8.97 -3.22
N LEU A 214 13.71 9.00 -3.98
CA LEU A 214 14.15 10.19 -4.71
C LEU A 214 13.11 10.59 -5.77
N ALA A 215 12.64 9.64 -6.57
CA ALA A 215 11.62 9.88 -7.58
C ALA A 215 10.33 10.44 -6.95
N THR A 216 9.87 9.83 -5.85
CA THR A 216 8.68 10.30 -5.13
C THR A 216 8.88 11.69 -4.56
N PHE A 217 10.03 11.96 -3.96
CA PHE A 217 10.36 13.28 -3.40
C PHE A 217 10.36 14.38 -4.46
N LEU A 218 10.88 14.09 -5.66
CA LEU A 218 10.98 15.05 -6.77
C LEU A 218 9.64 15.24 -7.51
N VAL A 219 8.87 14.16 -7.70
CA VAL A 219 7.60 14.20 -8.43
C VAL A 219 6.46 14.71 -7.55
N LEU A 220 6.37 14.20 -6.30
CA LEU A 220 5.30 14.55 -5.38
C LEU A 220 5.73 15.74 -4.50
N THR A 221 5.90 16.94 -5.13
CA THR A 221 6.22 18.15 -4.38
C THR A 221 4.99 18.70 -3.63
N ARG A 222 5.22 19.55 -2.62
CA ARG A 222 4.12 20.22 -1.88
C ARG A 222 3.19 21.03 -2.79
N ARG A 223 3.73 21.60 -3.88
CA ARG A 223 2.95 22.33 -4.88
C ARG A 223 2.07 21.37 -5.67
N VAL A 224 2.66 20.30 -6.20
CA VAL A 224 1.96 19.27 -6.97
C VAL A 224 0.84 18.61 -6.14
N GLU A 225 1.08 18.33 -4.86
CA GLU A 225 0.08 17.81 -3.94
C GLU A 225 -1.09 18.80 -3.77
N ARG A 226 -0.82 20.06 -3.48
CA ARG A 226 -1.86 21.10 -3.28
C ARG A 226 -2.67 21.33 -4.55
N ASP A 227 -2.02 21.44 -5.70
CA ASP A 227 -2.68 21.67 -6.99
C ASP A 227 -3.57 20.48 -7.37
N ALA A 228 -3.13 19.23 -7.10
CA ALA A 228 -3.92 18.04 -7.34
C ALA A 228 -5.17 17.98 -6.43
N ILE A 229 -5.04 18.29 -5.14
CA ILE A 229 -6.16 18.34 -4.19
C ILE A 229 -7.16 19.42 -4.62
N ALA A 230 -6.70 20.62 -4.97
CA ALA A 230 -7.57 21.71 -5.41
C ALA A 230 -8.35 21.32 -6.67
N LYS A 231 -7.69 20.72 -7.66
CA LYS A 231 -8.32 20.23 -8.90
C LYS A 231 -9.35 19.13 -8.63
N ALA A 232 -9.02 18.17 -7.77
CA ALA A 232 -9.93 17.09 -7.41
C ALA A 232 -11.17 17.62 -6.69
N LYS A 233 -10.99 18.55 -5.75
CA LYS A 233 -12.09 19.20 -5.01
C LYS A 233 -13.01 19.98 -5.94
N ALA A 234 -12.47 20.81 -6.82
CA ALA A 234 -13.25 21.56 -7.81
C ALA A 234 -14.06 20.62 -8.72
N ALA A 235 -13.49 19.49 -9.14
CA ALA A 235 -14.19 18.50 -9.94
C ALA A 235 -15.31 17.79 -9.17
N GLN A 236 -15.12 17.54 -7.86
CA GLN A 236 -16.15 16.97 -6.99
C GLN A 236 -17.30 17.95 -6.76
N GLU A 237 -17.00 19.22 -6.51
CA GLU A 237 -18.01 20.29 -6.35
C GLU A 237 -18.82 20.49 -7.62
N ALA A 238 -18.17 20.50 -8.80
CA ALA A 238 -18.84 20.58 -10.08
C ALA A 238 -19.76 19.36 -10.32
N ALA A 239 -19.30 18.15 -9.99
CA ALA A 239 -20.12 16.94 -10.12
C ALA A 239 -21.32 16.94 -9.14
N ALA A 240 -21.13 17.42 -7.91
CA ALA A 240 -22.21 17.56 -6.93
C ALA A 240 -23.26 18.61 -7.34
N ALA A 241 -22.83 19.69 -8.00
CA ALA A 241 -23.75 20.71 -8.51
C ALA A 241 -24.64 20.23 -9.68
N LEU A 242 -24.15 19.22 -10.43
CA LEU A 242 -24.88 18.58 -11.53
C LEU A 242 -25.76 17.40 -11.08
N ALA A 243 -25.57 16.91 -9.86
CA ALA A 243 -26.39 15.84 -9.32
C ALA A 243 -27.82 16.35 -9.06
N PRO A 244 -28.89 15.60 -9.38
CA PRO A 244 -30.25 15.96 -9.00
C PRO A 244 -30.31 16.19 -7.49
N LYS A 245 -30.85 17.35 -7.07
CA LYS A 245 -31.11 17.58 -5.64
C LYS A 245 -32.02 16.44 -5.17
N PRO A 246 -31.69 15.75 -4.07
CA PRO A 246 -32.64 14.82 -3.49
C PRO A 246 -33.91 15.59 -3.21
N GLU A 247 -35.03 15.10 -3.73
CA GLU A 247 -36.36 15.65 -3.38
C GLU A 247 -36.45 15.60 -1.86
N THR A 248 -36.57 16.79 -1.26
CA THR A 248 -36.72 17.00 0.16
C THR A 248 -38.16 16.66 0.54
N ASP A 249 -38.48 15.39 0.68
CA ASP A 249 -39.62 14.91 1.43
C ASP A 249 -39.15 13.95 2.51
N ALA A 250 -38.69 14.54 3.56
CA ALA A 250 -38.74 14.16 4.97
C ALA A 250 -37.76 15.06 5.74
N ALA A 251 -38.27 15.93 6.56
CA ALA A 251 -37.44 16.72 7.48
C ALA A 251 -36.51 15.80 8.27
N ALA A 252 -35.20 15.85 7.92
CA ALA A 252 -34.21 15.18 8.73
C ALA A 252 -34.32 15.74 10.16
N PRO A 253 -34.38 14.88 11.19
CA PRO A 253 -34.43 15.35 12.55
C PRO A 253 -33.21 16.23 12.83
N VAL A 254 -33.47 17.47 13.26
CA VAL A 254 -32.44 18.42 13.72
C VAL A 254 -31.56 17.68 14.73
N PRO A 255 -30.21 17.68 14.57
CA PRO A 255 -29.34 17.02 15.53
C PRO A 255 -29.55 17.70 16.89
N THR A 256 -30.26 17.05 17.77
CA THR A 256 -30.36 17.43 19.19
C THR A 256 -28.92 17.42 19.74
N VAL A 257 -28.53 18.55 20.33
CA VAL A 257 -27.27 18.71 21.05
C VAL A 257 -27.23 17.64 22.15
N VAL A 258 -26.54 16.53 21.88
CA VAL A 258 -26.41 15.45 22.84
C VAL A 258 -25.41 15.92 23.89
N ALA A 259 -25.86 15.93 25.16
CA ALA A 259 -25.05 16.22 26.33
C ALA A 259 -23.74 15.36 26.30
N PRO A 260 -22.65 15.81 26.92
CA PRO A 260 -21.35 15.09 26.85
C PRO A 260 -21.49 13.69 27.42
N VAL A 261 -21.56 12.74 26.51
CA VAL A 261 -21.66 11.31 26.80
C VAL A 261 -20.34 10.84 27.39
N GLY A 262 -20.37 10.18 28.54
CA GLY A 262 -19.20 9.65 29.22
C GLY A 262 -18.39 8.67 28.37
N TRP A 263 -17.11 8.50 28.68
CA TRP A 263 -16.17 7.66 27.92
C TRP A 263 -16.69 6.24 27.58
N PRO A 264 -17.37 5.52 28.48
CA PRO A 264 -17.90 4.18 28.16
C PRO A 264 -18.96 4.21 27.06
N ALA A 265 -19.83 5.21 27.05
CA ALA A 265 -20.88 5.33 26.06
C ALA A 265 -20.38 5.81 24.70
N ARG A 266 -19.29 6.61 24.65
CA ARG A 266 -18.58 6.94 23.39
C ARG A 266 -17.89 5.71 22.81
N ALA A 267 -17.25 4.90 23.64
CA ALA A 267 -16.62 3.65 23.21
C ALA A 267 -17.67 2.66 22.68
N TRP A 268 -18.81 2.53 23.35
CA TRP A 268 -19.92 1.69 22.91
C TRP A 268 -20.55 2.17 21.59
N HIS A 269 -20.77 3.48 21.44
CA HIS A 269 -21.27 4.07 20.22
C HIS A 269 -20.28 3.88 19.06
N TRP A 270 -18.96 4.02 19.31
CA TRP A 270 -17.92 3.75 18.33
C TRP A 270 -17.91 2.29 17.90
N LEU A 271 -17.95 1.34 18.85
CA LEU A 271 -18.02 -0.09 18.60
C LEU A 271 -19.25 -0.48 17.78
N ARG A 272 -20.41 0.05 18.13
CA ARG A 272 -21.68 -0.25 17.47
C ARG A 272 -21.75 0.31 16.04
N ASN A 273 -21.13 1.46 15.80
CA ASN A 273 -21.09 2.10 14.49
C ASN A 273 -19.82 1.79 13.69
N HIS A 274 -18.96 0.94 14.23
CA HIS A 274 -17.77 0.50 13.51
C HIS A 274 -18.18 -0.42 12.35
N PRO A 275 -17.54 -0.31 11.15
CA PRO A 275 -17.86 -1.19 10.01
C PRO A 275 -17.86 -2.67 10.34
N LEU A 276 -16.99 -3.12 11.26
CA LEU A 276 -16.96 -4.50 11.73
C LEU A 276 -18.17 -4.91 12.58
N ALA A 277 -19.01 -3.99 13.02
CA ALA A 277 -20.29 -4.31 13.66
C ALA A 277 -21.40 -4.65 12.65
N ASP A 278 -21.22 -4.32 11.37
CA ASP A 278 -22.06 -4.79 10.29
C ASP A 278 -21.76 -6.27 9.99
N ALA A 279 -22.77 -7.11 10.22
CA ALA A 279 -22.61 -8.56 10.04
C ALA A 279 -22.24 -8.94 8.59
N LYS A 280 -22.75 -8.21 7.60
CA LYS A 280 -22.46 -8.47 6.17
C LYS A 280 -21.01 -8.10 5.85
N PHE A 281 -20.55 -6.96 6.34
CA PHE A 281 -19.17 -6.52 6.15
C PHE A 281 -18.19 -7.45 6.88
N SER A 282 -18.48 -7.83 8.12
CA SER A 282 -17.66 -8.76 8.89
C SER A 282 -17.62 -10.15 8.27
N PHE A 283 -18.74 -10.65 7.76
CA PHE A 283 -18.77 -11.91 7.02
C PHE A 283 -17.93 -11.84 5.74
N PHE A 284 -18.00 -10.75 4.99
CA PHE A 284 -17.17 -10.53 3.80
C PHE A 284 -15.68 -10.53 4.15
N VAL A 285 -15.28 -9.79 5.19
CA VAL A 285 -13.89 -9.76 5.68
C VAL A 285 -13.44 -11.16 6.12
N PHE A 286 -14.29 -11.88 6.86
CA PHE A 286 -14.00 -13.25 7.30
C PHE A 286 -13.80 -14.20 6.12
N CYS A 287 -14.59 -14.08 5.05
CA CYS A 287 -14.42 -14.88 3.82
C CYS A 287 -13.14 -14.54 3.05
N LEU A 288 -12.57 -13.34 3.21
CA LEU A 288 -11.30 -12.98 2.58
C LEU A 288 -10.08 -13.60 3.27
N ILE A 289 -10.16 -13.94 4.56
CA ILE A 289 -9.05 -14.53 5.32
C ILE A 289 -8.56 -15.85 4.69
N PRO A 290 -9.42 -16.84 4.38
CA PRO A 290 -8.98 -18.06 3.73
C PRO A 290 -8.36 -17.84 2.35
N VAL A 291 -8.91 -16.88 1.58
CA VAL A 291 -8.39 -16.54 0.24
C VAL A 291 -6.98 -15.97 0.34
N GLN A 292 -6.76 -15.05 1.28
CA GLN A 292 -5.43 -14.49 1.54
C GLN A 292 -4.45 -15.54 2.07
N THR A 293 -4.90 -16.43 2.94
CA THR A 293 -4.08 -17.51 3.48
C THR A 293 -3.67 -18.50 2.38
N LEU A 294 -4.58 -18.88 1.50
CA LEU A 294 -4.29 -19.75 0.35
C LEU A 294 -3.31 -19.08 -0.63
N PHE A 295 -3.52 -17.79 -0.89
CA PHE A 295 -2.62 -17.02 -1.76
C PHE A 295 -1.21 -16.95 -1.15
N ALA A 296 -1.08 -16.62 0.11
CA ALA A 296 0.20 -16.58 0.82
C ALA A 296 0.87 -17.97 0.87
N HIS A 297 0.09 -19.03 1.11
CA HIS A 297 0.60 -20.40 1.13
C HIS A 297 1.16 -20.80 -0.23
N ASN A 298 0.44 -20.57 -1.31
CA ASN A 298 0.90 -20.89 -2.66
C ASN A 298 2.18 -20.13 -3.05
N TRP A 299 2.34 -18.88 -2.58
CA TRP A 299 3.56 -18.09 -2.84
C TRP A 299 4.78 -18.54 -2.04
N LEU A 300 4.56 -19.06 -0.81
CA LEU A 300 5.63 -19.46 0.09
C LEU A 300 6.04 -20.93 -0.06
N THR A 301 5.21 -21.75 -0.70
CA THR A 301 5.42 -23.22 -0.79
C THR A 301 5.71 -23.73 -2.19
N LEU A 302 5.59 -22.89 -3.22
CA LEU A 302 6.03 -23.27 -4.56
C LEU A 302 7.55 -23.11 -4.67
N PRO A 303 8.28 -24.16 -5.08
CA PRO A 303 9.75 -24.15 -5.22
C PRO A 303 10.23 -23.20 -6.30
#